data_8c81c805ccdc6f3693adb5165acc975d
#
_entry.id   8c81c805ccdc6f3693adb5165acc975d
#
_cell.length_a   1.000
_cell.length_b   1.000
_cell.length_c   1.000
_cell.angle_alpha   90.00
_cell.angle_beta   90.00
_cell.angle_gamma   90.00
#
_symmetry.space_group_name_H-M   'P 1'
#
loop_
_entity.id
_entity.type
_entity.pdbx_description
1 polymer ?
#
loop_
_entity_poly.entity_id
_entity_poly.type
_entity_poly.pdbx_seq_one_letter_code
_entity_poly.pdbx_strand_id
1 'polypeptide(L)'
;DQDPHIKLTRDLAYRTRKFLVEVRSDNNGDYISLRGKAASPELMKDAEAMLKEAAYGKVKRYEEHIDVTDIQDRDGLASGSLLARIEERVIKLETGHGEFGFIPPASIYHRFMTGLTGGKMSSSKPESHIALTEEPKEAGKKIMKAITGGRQSLSEQKKLGGEPEKCSIYEFLV
;
A
#
# COMPACT_ATOMS: atom_id res chain seq x y z
N ASP A 1 2.94 -12.79 0.56
CA ASP A 1 2.68 -13.59 -0.62
C ASP A 1 2.28 -12.76 -1.84
N GLN A 2 1.40 -11.78 -1.66
CA GLN A 2 0.93 -10.89 -2.73
C GLN A 2 1.74 -9.59 -2.88
N ASP A 3 2.63 -9.27 -1.93
CA ASP A 3 3.39 -8.01 -1.93
C ASP A 3 4.21 -7.78 -3.23
N PRO A 4 4.91 -8.78 -3.79
CA PRO A 4 5.63 -8.59 -5.05
C PRO A 4 4.70 -8.23 -6.22
N HIS A 5 3.50 -8.81 -6.28
CA HIS A 5 2.52 -8.52 -7.33
C HIS A 5 1.97 -7.09 -7.20
N ILE A 6 1.69 -6.63 -5.98
CA ILE A 6 1.23 -5.27 -5.73
C ILE A 6 2.34 -4.25 -6.06
N LYS A 7 3.59 -4.54 -5.71
CA LYS A 7 4.74 -3.70 -6.10
C LYS A 7 4.87 -3.59 -7.62
N LEU A 8 4.82 -4.72 -8.32
CA LEU A 8 4.87 -4.74 -9.79
C LEU A 8 3.70 -3.95 -10.41
N THR A 9 2.50 -4.09 -9.88
CA THR A 9 1.32 -3.36 -10.37
C THR A 9 1.46 -1.85 -10.14
N ARG A 10 2.02 -1.42 -9.00
CA ARG A 10 2.35 0.00 -8.76
C ARG A 10 3.38 0.51 -9.76
N ASP A 11 4.45 -0.24 -9.99
CA ASP A 11 5.49 0.14 -10.94
C ASP A 11 4.92 0.28 -12.35
N LEU A 12 4.05 -0.62 -12.78
CA LEU A 12 3.37 -0.53 -14.07
C LEU A 12 2.46 0.69 -14.14
N ALA A 13 1.68 0.97 -13.09
CA ALA A 13 0.83 2.15 -13.03
C ALA A 13 1.65 3.44 -13.17
N TYR A 14 2.78 3.56 -12.47
CA TYR A 14 3.66 4.73 -12.60
C TYR A 14 4.34 4.84 -13.96
N ARG A 15 4.70 3.71 -14.60
CA ARG A 15 5.34 3.72 -15.92
C ARG A 15 4.40 4.10 -17.05
N THR A 16 3.11 3.84 -16.91
CA THR A 16 2.09 4.13 -17.92
C THR A 16 1.54 5.55 -17.81
N ARG A 17 1.75 6.24 -16.70
CA ARG A 17 1.35 7.65 -16.54
C ARG A 17 2.17 8.57 -17.43
N LYS A 18 1.55 9.62 -17.93
CA LYS A 18 2.20 10.70 -18.69
C LYS A 18 2.81 11.74 -17.76
N PHE A 19 2.26 11.89 -16.56
CA PHE A 19 2.80 12.78 -15.55
C PHE A 19 3.27 12.03 -14.30
N LEU A 20 4.37 12.50 -13.74
CA LEU A 20 4.81 12.17 -12.40
C LEU A 20 4.62 13.41 -11.52
N VAL A 21 3.88 13.26 -10.44
CA VAL A 21 3.64 14.32 -9.45
C VAL A 21 4.57 14.10 -8.27
N GLU A 22 5.41 15.07 -7.97
CA GLU A 22 6.45 14.97 -6.92
C GLU A 22 6.46 16.22 -6.06
N VAL A 23 6.72 16.05 -4.76
CA VAL A 23 7.13 17.16 -3.90
C VAL A 23 8.64 17.34 -4.06
N ARG A 24 9.05 18.56 -4.28
CA ARG A 24 10.45 18.98 -4.37
C ARG A 24 10.72 20.14 -3.44
N SER A 25 11.98 20.33 -3.08
CA SER A 25 12.43 21.41 -2.21
C SER A 25 13.51 22.23 -2.90
N ASP A 26 13.43 23.53 -2.72
CA ASP A 26 14.49 24.49 -3.10
C ASP A 26 14.79 25.47 -1.94
N ASN A 27 15.54 26.51 -2.21
CA ASN A 27 15.90 27.53 -1.21
C ASN A 27 14.68 28.33 -0.69
N ASN A 28 13.54 28.29 -1.40
CA ASN A 28 12.31 28.99 -1.06
C ASN A 28 11.30 28.07 -0.34
N GLY A 29 11.60 26.79 -0.20
CA GLY A 29 10.79 25.76 0.45
C GLY A 29 10.26 24.69 -0.48
N ASP A 30 9.28 23.96 0.01
CA ASP A 30 8.69 22.84 -0.73
C ASP A 30 7.69 23.33 -1.78
N TYR A 31 7.75 22.70 -2.94
CA TYR A 31 6.85 22.93 -4.07
C TYR A 31 6.45 21.62 -4.74
N ILE A 32 5.40 21.64 -5.56
CA ILE A 32 4.96 20.46 -6.33
C ILE A 32 5.42 20.61 -7.77
N SER A 33 6.06 19.57 -8.31
CA SER A 33 6.48 19.48 -9.69
C SER A 33 5.70 18.38 -10.42
N LEU A 34 5.07 18.76 -11.52
CA LEU A 34 4.41 17.87 -12.47
C LEU A 34 5.36 17.62 -13.64
N ARG A 35 6.01 16.46 -13.66
CA ARG A 35 6.95 16.11 -14.75
C ARG A 35 6.23 15.36 -15.84
N GLY A 36 6.26 15.89 -17.08
CA GLY A 36 5.69 15.25 -18.25
C GLY A 36 6.59 14.15 -18.79
N LYS A 37 6.20 12.90 -18.57
CA LYS A 37 6.83 11.73 -19.20
C LYS A 37 6.19 11.48 -20.55
N ALA A 38 6.77 11.98 -21.63
CA ALA A 38 6.21 11.85 -22.97
C ALA A 38 4.74 12.40 -23.08
N ALA A 39 4.42 13.41 -22.29
CA ALA A 39 3.16 14.14 -22.43
C ALA A 39 3.17 14.97 -23.72
N SER A 40 2.05 14.99 -24.45
CA SER A 40 1.90 15.85 -25.62
C SER A 40 1.88 17.32 -25.21
N PRO A 41 2.25 18.26 -26.13
CA PRO A 41 2.19 19.69 -25.85
C PRO A 41 0.77 20.16 -25.46
N GLU A 42 -0.26 19.52 -25.98
CA GLU A 42 -1.67 19.78 -25.67
C GLU A 42 -1.99 19.34 -24.25
N LEU A 43 -1.64 18.09 -23.89
CA LEU A 43 -1.82 17.57 -22.54
C LEU A 43 -1.08 18.42 -21.49
N MET A 44 0.14 18.89 -21.81
CA MET A 44 0.90 19.82 -20.96
C MET A 44 0.18 21.16 -20.78
N LYS A 45 -0.42 21.70 -21.83
CA LYS A 45 -1.20 22.95 -21.77
C LYS A 45 -2.44 22.80 -20.88
N ASP A 46 -3.14 21.70 -21.03
CA ASP A 46 -4.36 21.45 -20.26
C ASP A 46 -4.05 21.15 -18.80
N ALA A 47 -2.91 20.49 -18.51
CA ALA A 47 -2.42 20.31 -17.14
C ALA A 47 -2.07 21.65 -16.47
N GLU A 48 -1.44 22.57 -17.19
CA GLU A 48 -1.17 23.93 -16.71
C GLU A 48 -2.48 24.68 -16.41
N ALA A 49 -3.48 24.61 -17.30
CA ALA A 49 -4.77 25.24 -17.12
C ALA A 49 -5.50 24.67 -15.88
N MET A 50 -5.53 23.36 -15.74
CA MET A 50 -6.12 22.66 -14.59
C MET A 50 -5.49 23.09 -13.27
N LEU A 51 -4.15 23.21 -13.22
CA LEU A 51 -3.44 23.64 -12.00
C LEU A 51 -3.72 25.12 -11.66
N LYS A 52 -3.81 25.98 -12.68
CA LYS A 52 -4.16 27.41 -12.49
C LYS A 52 -5.61 27.58 -12.00
N GLU A 53 -6.55 26.85 -12.57
CA GLU A 53 -7.96 26.86 -12.15
C GLU A 53 -8.10 26.39 -10.68
N ALA A 54 -7.35 25.38 -10.29
CA ALA A 54 -7.38 24.84 -8.94
C ALA A 54 -6.78 25.76 -7.87
N ALA A 55 -6.03 26.80 -8.28
CA ALA A 55 -5.47 27.84 -7.40
C ALA A 55 -4.64 27.29 -6.20
N TYR A 56 -3.92 26.21 -6.39
CA TYR A 56 -3.08 25.63 -5.32
C TYR A 56 -1.87 26.49 -4.94
N GLY A 57 -1.42 27.32 -5.88
CA GLY A 57 -0.27 28.19 -5.74
C GLY A 57 0.04 28.88 -7.06
N LYS A 58 1.27 29.36 -7.18
CA LYS A 58 1.77 29.99 -8.41
C LYS A 58 2.25 28.93 -9.39
N VAL A 59 1.60 28.83 -10.53
CA VAL A 59 1.90 27.84 -11.58
C VAL A 59 2.88 28.41 -12.59
N LYS A 60 3.96 27.68 -12.84
CA LYS A 60 4.95 28.02 -13.87
C LYS A 60 5.23 26.79 -14.74
N ARG A 61 5.00 26.92 -16.05
CA ARG A 61 5.29 25.86 -17.02
C ARG A 61 6.68 26.04 -17.61
N TYR A 62 7.35 24.92 -17.74
CA TYR A 62 8.62 24.71 -18.45
C TYR A 62 8.39 23.73 -19.62
N GLU A 63 9.43 23.36 -20.32
CA GLU A 63 9.34 22.47 -21.47
C GLU A 63 8.86 21.05 -21.07
N GLU A 64 9.45 20.49 -20.03
CA GLU A 64 9.20 19.10 -19.61
C GLU A 64 8.44 18.98 -18.27
N HIS A 65 8.16 20.08 -17.59
CA HIS A 65 7.48 20.06 -16.29
C HIS A 65 6.70 21.34 -16.00
N ILE A 66 5.83 21.25 -15.02
CA ILE A 66 5.06 22.36 -14.49
C ILE A 66 5.27 22.41 -12.98
N ASP A 67 5.71 23.54 -12.46
CA ASP A 67 5.91 23.73 -11.03
C ASP A 67 4.78 24.56 -10.43
N VAL A 68 4.34 24.14 -9.24
CA VAL A 68 3.40 24.88 -8.39
C VAL A 68 4.15 25.31 -7.13
N THR A 69 4.50 26.58 -7.08
CA THR A 69 5.23 27.23 -5.98
C THR A 69 4.27 28.09 -5.14
N ASP A 70 4.76 28.68 -4.06
CA ASP A 70 3.97 29.54 -3.17
C ASP A 70 2.66 28.88 -2.70
N ILE A 71 2.74 27.58 -2.37
CA ILE A 71 1.61 26.76 -1.97
C ILE A 71 1.02 27.29 -0.66
N GLN A 72 -0.27 27.59 -0.66
CA GLN A 72 -0.99 28.12 0.52
C GLN A 72 -1.39 26.99 1.49
N ASP A 73 -1.81 25.85 0.98
CA ASP A 73 -2.18 24.66 1.77
C ASP A 73 -0.93 23.89 2.24
N ARG A 74 -0.20 24.47 3.20
CA ARG A 74 1.03 23.86 3.74
C ARG A 74 0.76 22.57 4.50
N ASP A 75 -0.35 22.51 5.24
CA ASP A 75 -0.74 21.30 5.97
C ASP A 75 -1.12 20.17 5.02
N GLY A 76 -1.83 20.48 3.96
CA GLY A 76 -2.14 19.53 2.89
C GLY A 76 -0.90 19.02 2.16
N LEU A 77 0.11 19.87 1.98
CA LEU A 77 1.39 19.49 1.40
C LEU A 77 2.16 18.54 2.34
N ALA A 78 2.29 18.90 3.62
CA ALA A 78 3.00 18.10 4.62
C ALA A 78 2.34 16.74 4.88
N SER A 79 1.01 16.68 4.88
CA SER A 79 0.26 15.42 5.05
C SER A 79 0.17 14.57 3.78
N GLY A 80 0.58 15.11 2.63
CA GLY A 80 0.42 14.45 1.33
C GLY A 80 -1.00 14.53 0.74
N SER A 81 -1.97 15.11 1.44
CA SER A 81 -3.36 15.19 0.94
C SER A 81 -3.50 16.11 -0.27
N LEU A 82 -2.70 17.17 -0.35
CA LEU A 82 -2.64 18.05 -1.51
C LEU A 82 -2.09 17.31 -2.74
N LEU A 83 -1.02 16.53 -2.55
CA LEU A 83 -0.42 15.72 -3.60
C LEU A 83 -1.44 14.73 -4.18
N ALA A 84 -2.16 14.02 -3.31
CA ALA A 84 -3.20 13.06 -3.71
C ALA A 84 -4.33 13.72 -4.52
N ARG A 85 -4.76 14.93 -4.14
CA ARG A 85 -5.78 15.70 -4.89
C ARG A 85 -5.29 16.11 -6.28
N ILE A 86 -4.03 16.51 -6.39
CA ILE A 86 -3.43 16.86 -7.68
C ILE A 86 -3.28 15.61 -8.55
N GLU A 87 -2.80 14.49 -7.98
CA GLU A 87 -2.70 13.22 -8.69
C GLU A 87 -4.04 12.75 -9.24
N GLU A 88 -5.11 12.84 -8.46
CA GLU A 88 -6.46 12.47 -8.90
C GLU A 88 -6.92 13.32 -10.11
N ARG A 89 -6.67 14.63 -10.09
CA ARG A 89 -7.00 15.52 -11.20
C ARG A 89 -6.18 15.22 -12.45
N VAL A 90 -4.88 14.94 -12.26
CA VAL A 90 -3.98 14.56 -13.37
C VAL A 90 -4.45 13.26 -14.01
N ILE A 91 -4.84 12.25 -13.22
CA ILE A 91 -5.37 10.99 -13.75
C ILE A 91 -6.65 11.22 -14.58
N LYS A 92 -7.56 12.08 -14.09
CA LYS A 92 -8.78 12.44 -14.82
C LYS A 92 -8.47 13.17 -16.14
N LEU A 93 -7.45 14.03 -16.12
CA LEU A 93 -7.00 14.73 -17.32
C LEU A 93 -6.39 13.76 -18.34
N GLU A 94 -5.48 12.88 -17.91
CA GLU A 94 -4.88 11.84 -18.75
C GLU A 94 -5.95 10.96 -19.39
N THR A 95 -6.94 10.50 -18.61
CA THR A 95 -8.05 9.67 -19.12
C THR A 95 -8.91 10.42 -20.11
N GLY A 96 -9.14 11.72 -19.91
CA GLY A 96 -9.86 12.59 -20.85
C GLY A 96 -9.14 12.72 -22.21
N HIS A 97 -7.83 12.58 -22.23
CA HIS A 97 -6.99 12.53 -23.43
C HIS A 97 -6.80 11.12 -24.04
N GLY A 98 -7.54 10.12 -23.54
CA GLY A 98 -7.45 8.74 -24.03
C GLY A 98 -6.28 7.93 -23.49
N GLU A 99 -5.59 8.45 -22.49
CA GLU A 99 -4.51 7.72 -21.79
C GLU A 99 -5.08 6.78 -20.72
N PHE A 100 -4.27 5.85 -20.23
CA PHE A 100 -4.75 4.80 -19.32
C PHE A 100 -5.17 5.31 -17.94
N GLY A 101 -4.52 6.34 -17.39
CA GLY A 101 -4.87 6.92 -16.10
C GLY A 101 -4.89 5.91 -14.93
N PHE A 102 -3.99 4.94 -14.90
CA PHE A 102 -3.96 3.92 -13.86
C PHE A 102 -3.72 4.50 -12.47
N ILE A 103 -4.58 4.10 -11.53
CA ILE A 103 -4.42 4.40 -10.11
C ILE A 103 -3.52 3.33 -9.49
N PRO A 104 -2.41 3.71 -8.81
CA PRO A 104 -1.58 2.72 -8.12
C PRO A 104 -2.38 2.00 -7.04
N PRO A 105 -2.35 0.66 -6.98
CA PRO A 105 -3.11 -0.08 -5.99
C PRO A 105 -2.59 0.19 -4.58
N ALA A 106 -3.51 0.34 -3.63
CA ALA A 106 -3.23 0.29 -2.19
C ALA A 106 -3.42 -1.12 -1.67
N SER A 107 -2.71 -1.48 -0.61
CA SER A 107 -2.87 -2.78 0.06
C SER A 107 -2.62 -2.65 1.56
N ILE A 108 -3.38 -3.42 2.31
CA ILE A 108 -3.19 -3.59 3.75
C ILE A 108 -2.65 -5.00 3.96
N TYR A 109 -1.54 -5.11 4.67
CA TYR A 109 -0.92 -6.38 4.98
C TYR A 109 -1.07 -6.66 6.47
N HIS A 110 -1.41 -7.90 6.79
CA HIS A 110 -1.30 -8.43 8.13
C HIS A 110 0.02 -9.21 8.26
N ARG A 111 0.55 -9.27 9.47
CA ARG A 111 1.67 -10.14 9.77
C ARG A 111 1.28 -11.58 9.37
N PHE A 112 2.23 -12.32 8.81
CA PHE A 112 2.05 -13.74 8.56
C PHE A 112 1.77 -14.45 9.88
N MET A 113 0.70 -15.24 9.90
CA MET A 113 0.34 -16.10 11.03
C MET A 113 0.47 -17.56 10.60
N THR A 114 1.09 -18.36 11.43
CA THR A 114 1.21 -19.80 11.18
C THR A 114 -0.14 -20.50 11.33
N GLY A 115 -0.39 -21.47 10.45
CA GLY A 115 -1.57 -22.32 10.60
C GLY A 115 -1.45 -23.28 11.79
N LEU A 116 -2.56 -23.87 12.22
CA LEU A 116 -2.62 -24.78 13.36
C LEU A 116 -1.66 -25.98 13.25
N THR A 117 -1.38 -26.41 12.04
CA THR A 117 -0.47 -27.52 11.70
C THR A 117 0.98 -27.10 11.47
N GLY A 118 1.29 -25.80 11.72
CA GLY A 118 2.56 -25.18 11.33
C GLY A 118 2.60 -24.80 9.83
N GLY A 119 3.38 -23.81 9.50
CA GLY A 119 3.49 -23.30 8.15
C GLY A 119 2.28 -22.44 7.72
N LYS A 120 2.08 -22.28 6.42
CA LYS A 120 1.07 -21.40 5.85
C LYS A 120 -0.35 -21.97 6.02
N MET A 121 -1.31 -21.15 6.48
CA MET A 121 -2.72 -21.46 6.38
C MET A 121 -3.15 -21.59 4.91
N SER A 122 -3.97 -22.59 4.60
CA SER A 122 -4.45 -22.83 3.25
C SER A 122 -5.89 -23.32 3.26
N SER A 123 -6.74 -22.77 2.41
CA SER A 123 -8.11 -23.21 2.23
C SER A 123 -8.20 -24.66 1.70
N SER A 124 -7.17 -25.14 1.01
CA SER A 124 -7.08 -26.53 0.56
C SER A 124 -6.65 -27.52 1.66
N LYS A 125 -6.29 -27.03 2.85
CA LYS A 125 -5.91 -27.82 4.03
C LYS A 125 -6.80 -27.42 5.21
N PRO A 126 -8.00 -28.00 5.35
CA PRO A 126 -8.97 -27.63 6.38
C PRO A 126 -8.44 -27.73 7.82
N GLU A 127 -7.46 -28.61 8.06
CA GLU A 127 -6.79 -28.77 9.36
C GLU A 127 -5.86 -27.61 9.73
N SER A 128 -5.48 -26.77 8.77
CA SER A 128 -4.54 -25.66 8.99
C SER A 128 -5.18 -24.41 9.59
N HIS A 129 -6.52 -24.32 9.60
CA HIS A 129 -7.25 -23.14 10.04
C HIS A 129 -8.59 -23.51 10.67
N ILE A 130 -9.22 -22.54 11.34
CA ILE A 130 -10.60 -22.61 11.83
C ILE A 130 -11.44 -21.67 10.96
N ALA A 131 -12.46 -22.20 10.30
CA ALA A 131 -13.41 -21.38 9.55
C ALA A 131 -14.39 -20.67 10.52
N LEU A 132 -14.78 -19.43 10.21
CA LEU A 132 -15.74 -18.68 11.04
C LEU A 132 -17.11 -19.36 11.17
N THR A 133 -17.46 -20.22 10.23
CA THR A 133 -18.72 -20.99 10.19
C THR A 133 -18.58 -22.40 10.77
N GLU A 134 -17.40 -22.75 11.30
CA GLU A 134 -17.13 -24.10 11.80
C GLU A 134 -17.80 -24.33 13.15
N GLU A 135 -18.35 -25.53 13.37
CA GLU A 135 -18.93 -25.92 14.64
C GLU A 135 -17.88 -25.89 15.77
N PRO A 136 -18.20 -25.32 16.96
CA PRO A 136 -17.24 -25.17 18.06
C PRO A 136 -16.58 -26.47 18.48
N LYS A 137 -17.31 -27.59 18.39
CA LYS A 137 -16.77 -28.92 18.73
C LYS A 137 -15.68 -29.38 17.77
N GLU A 138 -15.80 -29.07 16.48
CA GLU A 138 -14.79 -29.41 15.47
C GLU A 138 -13.60 -28.46 15.56
N ALA A 139 -13.84 -27.17 15.77
CA ALA A 139 -12.79 -26.20 16.06
C ALA A 139 -11.96 -26.61 17.29
N GLY A 140 -12.61 -27.05 18.37
CA GLY A 140 -11.92 -27.58 19.56
C GLY A 140 -11.02 -28.76 19.25
N LYS A 141 -11.47 -29.71 18.40
CA LYS A 141 -10.62 -30.85 17.99
C LYS A 141 -9.39 -30.41 17.20
N LYS A 142 -9.50 -29.38 16.35
CA LYS A 142 -8.36 -28.83 15.61
C LYS A 142 -7.37 -28.14 16.56
N ILE A 143 -7.86 -27.36 17.52
CA ILE A 143 -7.01 -26.71 18.52
C ILE A 143 -6.22 -27.75 19.33
N MET A 144 -6.86 -28.85 19.73
CA MET A 144 -6.21 -29.94 20.47
C MET A 144 -5.13 -30.67 19.67
N LYS A 145 -5.17 -30.61 18.34
CA LYS A 145 -4.18 -31.19 17.43
C LYS A 145 -3.15 -30.19 16.92
N ALA A 146 -3.32 -28.90 17.26
CA ALA A 146 -2.43 -27.85 16.81
C ALA A 146 -1.00 -28.03 17.34
N ILE A 147 -0.05 -27.48 16.60
CA ILE A 147 1.35 -27.41 17.06
C ILE A 147 1.41 -26.44 18.24
N THR A 148 1.89 -26.95 19.35
CA THR A 148 2.09 -26.17 20.59
C THR A 148 3.57 -26.08 20.93
N GLY A 149 3.95 -25.07 21.70
CA GLY A 149 5.31 -24.88 22.21
C GLY A 149 5.64 -25.79 23.40
N GLY A 150 5.01 -26.97 23.52
CA GLY A 150 5.36 -27.96 24.54
C GLY A 150 6.68 -28.65 24.28
N ARG A 151 7.39 -29.03 25.35
CA ARG A 151 8.63 -29.81 25.29
C ARG A 151 8.34 -31.29 25.06
N GLN A 152 9.34 -32.05 24.63
CA GLN A 152 9.19 -33.48 24.34
C GLN A 152 8.94 -34.32 25.62
N SER A 153 9.39 -33.84 26.77
CA SER A 153 9.17 -34.53 28.06
C SER A 153 8.61 -33.60 29.13
N LEU A 154 7.83 -34.16 30.06
CA LEU A 154 7.29 -33.43 31.20
C LEU A 154 8.39 -32.86 32.10
N SER A 155 9.52 -33.55 32.22
CA SER A 155 10.70 -33.13 33.00
C SER A 155 11.36 -31.88 32.40
N GLU A 156 11.50 -31.84 31.08
CA GLU A 156 11.99 -30.65 30.35
C GLU A 156 11.00 -29.49 30.44
N GLN A 157 9.72 -29.78 30.29
CA GLN A 157 8.68 -28.76 30.40
C GLN A 157 8.70 -28.08 31.78
N LYS A 158 8.91 -28.85 32.86
CA LYS A 158 9.00 -28.30 34.22
C LYS A 158 10.30 -27.50 34.49
N LYS A 159 11.42 -27.87 33.83
CA LYS A 159 12.69 -27.18 34.01
C LYS A 159 12.84 -25.93 33.17
N LEU A 160 12.42 -25.98 31.92
CA LEU A 160 12.74 -24.96 30.90
C LEU A 160 11.52 -24.14 30.51
N GLY A 161 10.32 -24.53 30.92
CA GLY A 161 9.07 -23.93 30.47
C GLY A 161 8.72 -24.30 29.02
N GLY A 162 7.63 -23.76 28.50
CA GLY A 162 7.23 -23.89 27.11
C GLY A 162 7.98 -22.94 26.18
N GLU A 163 7.82 -23.16 24.88
CA GLU A 163 8.36 -22.31 23.80
C GLU A 163 7.19 -21.58 23.11
N PRO A 164 6.71 -20.45 23.66
CA PRO A 164 5.52 -19.78 23.13
C PRO A 164 5.70 -19.36 21.66
N GLU A 165 6.91 -19.04 21.24
CA GLU A 165 7.25 -18.68 19.86
C GLU A 165 7.06 -19.82 18.84
N LYS A 166 6.93 -21.06 19.31
CA LYS A 166 6.64 -22.26 18.50
C LYS A 166 5.17 -22.66 18.58
N CYS A 167 4.36 -21.95 19.36
CA CYS A 167 2.97 -22.28 19.60
C CYS A 167 2.05 -21.49 18.67
N SER A 168 1.46 -22.18 17.69
CA SER A 168 0.48 -21.55 16.78
C SER A 168 -0.69 -20.93 17.54
N ILE A 169 -1.15 -21.56 18.62
CA ILE A 169 -2.28 -21.01 19.42
C ILE A 169 -1.87 -19.73 20.14
N TYR A 170 -0.65 -19.68 20.69
CA TYR A 170 -0.13 -18.48 21.34
C TYR A 170 -0.01 -17.31 20.36
N GLU A 171 0.43 -17.57 19.13
CA GLU A 171 0.53 -16.55 18.08
C GLU A 171 -0.83 -15.89 17.76
N PHE A 172 -1.93 -16.64 17.89
CA PHE A 172 -3.29 -16.10 17.70
C PHE A 172 -3.80 -15.25 18.87
N LEU A 173 -3.17 -15.36 20.05
CA LEU A 173 -3.61 -14.67 21.26
C LEU A 173 -2.84 -13.38 21.56
N VAL A 174 -1.73 -13.16 20.86
CA VAL A 174 -0.82 -12.01 21.03
C VAL A 174 -0.87 -11.07 19.81
#